data_6e94129794518f408e31434964fd21e0
#
_entry.id   6e94129794518f408e31434964fd21e0
#
_cell.length_a   1.000
_cell.length_b   1.000
_cell.length_c   1.000
_cell.angle_alpha   90.00
_cell.angle_beta   90.00
_cell.angle_gamma   90.00
#
_symmetry.space_group_name_H-M   'P 1'
#
loop_
_entity.id
_entity.type
_entity.pdbx_description
1 polymer ?
#
loop_
_entity_poly.entity_id
_entity_poly.type
_entity_poly.pdbx_seq_one_letter_code
_entity_poly.pdbx_strand_id
1 'polypeptide(L)'
;MASSRHKHAVPRRAGRGSSAPRTPGGARRSSRHAAPSWQRRAVTVVLPAVSVVAVLGAAVAVVQAQGPDAPTTAPRAAAAPVQDDVIAEAFEEAPEVNRSAERPELPVEGTVQVVVKGQQVALDDGVAVHADADSASPVLKRLERGQKIDVTGRTRDGWTEVVLADLPRWVPSRQVADELPLGTQPCPKMSEAGLQPDTVKVFRAVCERFPQVGEYGGIAGRGEHATGQALDIMVRGSLGDEIAAFLQEHRSELGIEYLIWEQRIWRPATSASWRPMSDRGGDTANHVDHVHVTTYGNAATG
;
A
#
# COMPACT_ATOMS: atom_id res chain seq x y z
N MET A 1 62.07 26.54 47.18
CA MET A 1 63.27 26.14 46.46
C MET A 1 62.90 25.95 45.01
N ALA A 2 63.08 26.95 44.19
CA ALA A 2 64.09 27.23 43.20
C ALA A 2 63.96 26.22 42.04
N SER A 3 63.37 26.71 40.96
CA SER A 3 64.03 27.23 39.75
C SER A 3 64.46 26.16 38.75
N SER A 4 63.98 26.13 37.54
CA SER A 4 64.75 26.64 36.41
C SER A 4 63.96 26.57 35.09
N ARG A 5 63.93 27.69 34.42
CA ARG A 5 63.46 27.92 33.02
C ARG A 5 64.55 27.43 32.05
N HIS A 6 64.14 26.83 30.95
CA HIS A 6 64.97 26.90 29.76
C HIS A 6 64.08 27.24 28.55
N LYS A 7 64.31 28.42 28.04
CA LYS A 7 63.90 28.92 26.72
C LYS A 7 64.93 28.42 25.69
N HIS A 8 64.49 27.91 24.56
CA HIS A 8 65.31 27.92 23.34
C HIS A 8 64.57 28.51 22.18
N ALA A 9 65.28 29.42 21.55
CA ALA A 9 64.87 30.33 20.53
C ALA A 9 64.87 29.68 19.12
N VAL A 10 64.07 30.29 18.25
CA VAL A 10 63.94 30.13 16.78
C VAL A 10 65.26 30.47 16.10
N PRO A 11 65.55 29.96 14.91
CA PRO A 11 65.93 30.86 13.83
C PRO A 11 65.03 30.82 12.58
N ARG A 12 64.64 31.98 12.16
CA ARG A 12 64.17 32.34 10.81
C ARG A 12 65.31 32.13 9.80
N ARG A 13 64.93 31.51 8.64
CA ARG A 13 65.77 31.65 7.44
C ARG A 13 64.93 32.12 6.29
N ALA A 14 65.23 33.39 5.87
CA ALA A 14 64.78 33.98 4.64
C ALA A 14 65.69 33.54 3.48
N GLY A 15 65.16 33.53 2.30
CA GLY A 15 66.05 33.45 1.13
C GLY A 15 65.29 33.13 -0.15
N ARG A 16 64.91 34.20 -0.88
CA ARG A 16 65.10 34.39 -2.34
C ARG A 16 64.50 33.34 -3.26
N GLY A 17 63.54 33.59 -4.06
CA GLY A 17 63.57 34.56 -5.15
C GLY A 17 64.29 33.94 -6.35
N SER A 18 63.54 33.33 -7.30
CA SER A 18 64.04 33.19 -8.66
C SER A 18 62.91 33.22 -9.67
N SER A 19 63.11 34.04 -10.61
CA SER A 19 62.28 34.51 -11.65
C SER A 19 62.03 33.47 -12.75
N ALA A 20 60.87 33.57 -13.38
CA ALA A 20 60.46 32.85 -14.58
C ALA A 20 61.36 33.12 -15.82
N PRO A 21 61.19 32.33 -16.84
CA PRO A 21 60.96 32.94 -18.17
C PRO A 21 59.65 32.47 -18.82
N ARG A 22 58.95 33.46 -19.41
CA ARG A 22 57.84 33.31 -20.33
C ARG A 22 58.39 32.81 -21.66
N THR A 23 57.69 31.84 -22.27
CA THR A 23 57.77 31.58 -23.72
C THR A 23 56.35 31.64 -24.30
N PRO A 24 56.24 32.17 -25.51
CA PRO A 24 54.96 32.52 -26.10
C PRO A 24 54.45 31.47 -27.07
N GLY A 25 53.11 31.41 -27.19
CA GLY A 25 52.47 31.06 -28.45
C GLY A 25 52.28 29.57 -28.74
N GLY A 26 51.11 29.06 -28.43
CA GLY A 26 50.58 27.79 -28.94
C GLY A 26 49.11 27.97 -29.29
N ALA A 27 48.84 27.92 -30.59
CA ALA A 27 47.53 28.16 -31.22
C ALA A 27 46.40 27.41 -30.57
N ARG A 28 45.29 28.09 -30.32
CA ARG A 28 43.98 27.54 -30.03
C ARG A 28 43.49 26.68 -31.20
N ARG A 29 43.59 25.40 -31.12
CA ARG A 29 42.74 24.48 -31.91
C ARG A 29 41.43 24.32 -31.18
N SER A 30 40.39 24.96 -31.65
CA SER A 30 39.02 24.69 -31.32
C SER A 30 38.66 23.31 -31.90
N SER A 31 38.72 22.28 -31.11
CA SER A 31 38.06 21.02 -31.44
C SER A 31 36.55 21.23 -31.22
N ARG A 32 35.86 21.51 -32.32
CA ARG A 32 34.41 21.40 -32.39
C ARG A 32 34.09 19.93 -32.22
N HIS A 33 33.69 19.50 -31.02
CA HIS A 33 33.03 18.26 -30.85
C HIS A 33 31.64 18.36 -31.50
N ALA A 34 31.51 17.72 -32.65
CA ALA A 34 30.25 17.53 -33.30
C ALA A 34 29.35 16.71 -32.36
N ALA A 35 28.20 17.25 -32.05
CA ALA A 35 27.16 16.55 -31.36
C ALA A 35 26.74 15.33 -32.20
N PRO A 36 26.56 14.17 -31.60
CA PRO A 36 26.01 13.02 -32.33
C PRO A 36 24.57 13.34 -32.73
N SER A 37 24.32 13.32 -34.03
CA SER A 37 22.99 13.41 -34.60
C SER A 37 22.17 12.20 -34.16
N TRP A 38 21.21 12.42 -33.30
CA TRP A 38 20.15 11.44 -33.00
C TRP A 38 19.29 11.32 -34.26
N GLN A 39 19.61 10.34 -35.06
CA GLN A 39 18.72 9.92 -36.12
C GLN A 39 17.40 9.48 -35.45
N ARG A 40 16.37 10.31 -35.63
CA ARG A 40 14.99 9.96 -35.35
C ARG A 40 14.64 8.76 -36.21
N ARG A 41 14.77 7.55 -35.66
CA ARG A 41 14.14 6.38 -36.26
C ARG A 41 12.66 6.52 -36.02
N ALA A 42 11.96 6.86 -37.10
CA ALA A 42 10.50 6.74 -37.12
C ALA A 42 10.16 5.27 -36.93
N VAL A 43 9.68 4.93 -35.76
CA VAL A 43 9.07 3.62 -35.49
C VAL A 43 7.68 3.71 -36.09
N THR A 44 7.52 3.09 -37.23
CA THR A 44 6.22 2.82 -37.82
C THR A 44 5.51 1.83 -36.90
N VAL A 45 4.59 2.31 -36.06
CA VAL A 45 3.70 1.47 -35.27
C VAL A 45 2.68 0.90 -36.25
N VAL A 46 2.89 -0.34 -36.63
CA VAL A 46 1.86 -1.17 -37.29
C VAL A 46 0.90 -1.57 -36.20
N LEU A 47 -0.25 -0.93 -36.15
CA LEU A 47 -1.36 -1.37 -35.32
C LEU A 47 -1.92 -2.68 -35.90
N PRO A 48 -1.96 -3.76 -35.14
CA PRO A 48 -2.74 -4.92 -35.54
C PRO A 48 -4.21 -4.54 -35.48
N ALA A 49 -4.88 -4.70 -36.62
CA ALA A 49 -6.32 -4.60 -36.71
C ALA A 49 -6.95 -5.63 -35.76
N VAL A 50 -7.59 -5.14 -34.71
CA VAL A 50 -8.41 -5.96 -33.84
C VAL A 50 -9.65 -6.32 -34.63
N SER A 51 -9.72 -7.56 -35.10
CA SER A 51 -10.91 -8.14 -35.69
C SER A 51 -11.99 -8.25 -34.58
N VAL A 52 -12.99 -7.41 -34.65
CA VAL A 52 -14.20 -7.55 -33.86
C VAL A 52 -14.94 -8.78 -34.38
N VAL A 53 -14.83 -9.87 -33.67
CA VAL A 53 -15.70 -11.04 -33.86
C VAL A 53 -17.05 -10.67 -33.26
N ALA A 54 -18.00 -10.33 -34.12
CA ALA A 54 -19.40 -10.21 -33.76
C ALA A 54 -19.90 -11.62 -33.40
N VAL A 55 -20.14 -11.88 -32.15
CA VAL A 55 -20.91 -13.04 -31.70
C VAL A 55 -22.38 -12.77 -31.99
N LEU A 56 -22.83 -13.31 -33.10
CA LEU A 56 -24.25 -13.39 -33.41
C LEU A 56 -24.92 -14.31 -32.41
N GLY A 57 -25.82 -13.72 -31.60
CA GLY A 57 -26.68 -14.45 -30.69
C GLY A 57 -27.54 -15.46 -31.43
N ALA A 58 -27.43 -16.72 -31.07
CA ALA A 58 -28.36 -17.76 -31.49
C ALA A 58 -29.73 -17.50 -30.82
N ALA A 59 -30.67 -17.04 -31.63
CA ALA A 59 -32.06 -17.03 -31.25
C ALA A 59 -32.56 -18.49 -31.23
N VAL A 60 -32.92 -18.97 -30.04
CA VAL A 60 -33.62 -20.23 -29.88
C VAL A 60 -35.05 -19.99 -30.36
N ALA A 61 -35.34 -20.48 -31.55
CA ALA A 61 -36.73 -20.55 -32.05
C ALA A 61 -37.46 -21.67 -31.33
N VAL A 62 -38.42 -21.29 -30.49
CA VAL A 62 -39.41 -22.23 -29.95
C VAL A 62 -40.36 -22.55 -31.10
N VAL A 63 -40.21 -23.73 -31.67
CA VAL A 63 -41.17 -24.32 -32.61
C VAL A 63 -42.39 -24.74 -31.81
N GLN A 64 -43.49 -24.00 -31.93
CA GLN A 64 -44.81 -24.45 -31.54
C GLN A 64 -45.29 -25.45 -32.60
N ALA A 65 -45.24 -26.74 -32.27
CA ALA A 65 -45.96 -27.74 -33.04
C ALA A 65 -47.45 -27.67 -32.66
N GLN A 66 -48.23 -27.11 -33.54
CA GLN A 66 -49.70 -27.30 -33.55
C GLN A 66 -49.95 -28.65 -34.23
N GLY A 67 -50.50 -29.60 -33.51
CA GLY A 67 -51.06 -30.84 -34.03
C GLY A 67 -52.53 -30.90 -33.72
N PRO A 68 -53.34 -31.49 -34.63
CA PRO A 68 -54.80 -31.27 -34.66
C PRO A 68 -55.59 -32.18 -33.70
N ASP A 69 -56.69 -31.62 -33.29
CA ASP A 69 -57.93 -32.19 -32.76
C ASP A 69 -58.08 -33.68 -32.55
N ALA A 70 -58.37 -34.05 -31.30
CA ALA A 70 -59.32 -35.12 -30.96
C ALA A 70 -59.95 -34.87 -29.58
N PRO A 71 -61.27 -34.92 -29.49
CA PRO A 71 -61.98 -34.78 -28.21
C PRO A 71 -62.00 -36.13 -27.52
N THR A 72 -61.28 -36.29 -26.44
CA THR A 72 -61.45 -37.45 -25.56
C THR A 72 -62.19 -37.02 -24.32
N THR A 73 -63.48 -37.37 -24.32
CA THR A 73 -64.36 -37.23 -23.19
C THR A 73 -63.89 -38.18 -22.06
N ALA A 74 -63.28 -37.65 -21.04
CA ALA A 74 -63.02 -38.38 -19.79
C ALA A 74 -64.29 -38.37 -18.94
N PRO A 75 -64.66 -39.48 -18.33
CA PRO A 75 -65.83 -39.53 -17.47
C PRO A 75 -65.58 -38.70 -16.20
N ARG A 76 -66.55 -37.80 -15.99
CA ARG A 76 -66.64 -36.99 -14.76
C ARG A 76 -66.87 -37.94 -13.58
N ALA A 77 -65.85 -38.18 -12.77
CA ALA A 77 -66.04 -38.86 -11.48
C ALA A 77 -66.97 -37.98 -10.63
N ALA A 78 -68.05 -38.54 -10.21
CA ALA A 78 -68.96 -37.89 -9.29
C ALA A 78 -68.26 -37.58 -7.97
N ALA A 79 -68.24 -36.29 -7.65
CA ALA A 79 -67.79 -35.85 -6.36
C ALA A 79 -68.70 -36.44 -5.28
N ALA A 80 -68.15 -37.22 -4.38
CA ALA A 80 -68.82 -37.58 -3.15
C ALA A 80 -69.17 -36.32 -2.34
N PRO A 81 -70.30 -36.25 -1.69
CA PRO A 81 -70.64 -35.12 -0.83
C PRO A 81 -69.61 -35.01 0.28
N VAL A 82 -68.93 -33.91 0.34
CA VAL A 82 -68.08 -33.52 1.49
C VAL A 82 -69.06 -33.27 2.62
N GLN A 83 -68.93 -34.05 3.69
CA GLN A 83 -69.70 -33.84 4.91
C GLN A 83 -69.19 -32.52 5.53
N ASP A 84 -70.04 -31.49 5.53
CA ASP A 84 -69.74 -30.18 6.09
C ASP A 84 -69.50 -30.16 7.62
N ASP A 85 -69.71 -31.29 8.28
CA ASP A 85 -69.63 -31.38 9.75
C ASP A 85 -68.23 -31.52 10.32
N VAL A 86 -67.19 -31.79 9.50
CA VAL A 86 -65.80 -31.99 10.01
C VAL A 86 -64.99 -30.71 9.97
N ILE A 87 -65.47 -29.66 9.30
CA ILE A 87 -64.73 -28.39 9.18
C ILE A 87 -65.12 -27.40 10.29
N ALA A 88 -66.27 -27.58 10.93
CA ALA A 88 -66.76 -26.68 11.97
C ALA A 88 -66.00 -26.78 13.28
N GLU A 89 -65.52 -27.99 13.65
CA GLU A 89 -64.78 -28.15 14.91
C GLU A 89 -63.28 -27.72 14.83
N ALA A 90 -62.71 -27.57 13.65
CA ALA A 90 -61.29 -27.18 13.51
C ALA A 90 -61.02 -25.67 13.61
N PHE A 91 -62.07 -24.85 13.63
CA PHE A 91 -61.97 -23.38 13.67
C PHE A 91 -62.30 -22.77 15.04
N GLU A 92 -62.74 -23.57 15.99
CA GLU A 92 -63.16 -23.03 17.30
C GLU A 92 -62.04 -22.79 18.31
N GLU A 93 -60.79 -23.14 17.99
CA GLU A 93 -59.66 -23.04 18.93
C GLU A 93 -58.40 -22.34 18.36
N ALA A 94 -58.59 -21.48 17.34
CA ALA A 94 -57.51 -20.55 16.99
C ALA A 94 -57.52 -19.41 18.00
N PRO A 95 -56.48 -19.22 18.80
CA PRO A 95 -56.43 -18.06 19.71
C PRO A 95 -56.56 -16.80 18.87
N GLU A 96 -57.57 -16.00 19.19
CA GLU A 96 -57.71 -14.67 18.60
C GLU A 96 -56.39 -13.91 18.83
N VAL A 97 -55.67 -13.64 17.74
CA VAL A 97 -54.48 -12.81 17.78
C VAL A 97 -55.00 -11.40 18.06
N ASN A 98 -55.17 -11.08 19.34
CA ASN A 98 -55.50 -9.75 19.77
C ASN A 98 -54.34 -8.79 19.48
N ARG A 99 -54.38 -8.15 18.31
CA ARG A 99 -53.39 -7.11 17.89
C ARG A 99 -53.43 -5.84 18.73
N SER A 100 -54.45 -5.75 19.63
CA SER A 100 -54.59 -4.65 20.59
C SER A 100 -54.13 -5.03 22.01
N ALA A 101 -53.64 -6.23 22.23
CA ALA A 101 -53.00 -6.54 23.50
C ALA A 101 -51.78 -5.66 23.61
N GLU A 102 -51.73 -4.85 24.64
CA GLU A 102 -50.57 -4.02 24.98
C GLU A 102 -49.36 -4.94 25.05
N ARG A 103 -48.41 -4.72 24.10
CA ARG A 103 -47.19 -5.54 24.06
C ARG A 103 -46.49 -5.35 25.39
N PRO A 104 -46.19 -6.39 26.14
CA PRO A 104 -45.42 -6.24 27.37
C PRO A 104 -44.21 -5.41 27.06
N GLU A 105 -43.96 -4.35 27.82
CA GLU A 105 -42.73 -3.60 27.72
C GLU A 105 -41.59 -4.59 27.85
N LEU A 106 -40.76 -4.67 26.83
CA LEU A 106 -39.53 -5.45 26.89
C LEU A 106 -38.75 -4.91 28.10
N PRO A 107 -38.30 -5.80 29.03
CA PRO A 107 -37.48 -5.34 30.13
C PRO A 107 -36.33 -4.51 29.53
N VAL A 108 -36.26 -3.25 29.93
CA VAL A 108 -35.12 -2.38 29.62
C VAL A 108 -33.97 -2.85 30.51
N GLU A 109 -33.54 -4.09 30.27
CA GLU A 109 -32.34 -4.59 30.89
C GLU A 109 -31.15 -3.95 30.19
N GLY A 110 -30.63 -2.95 30.88
CA GLY A 110 -29.29 -2.43 30.72
C GLY A 110 -28.95 -2.00 29.32
N THR A 111 -29.00 -0.72 29.02
CA THR A 111 -28.25 -0.11 27.92
C THR A 111 -26.83 -0.64 28.06
N VAL A 112 -26.42 -1.59 27.20
CA VAL A 112 -25.02 -2.03 27.15
C VAL A 112 -24.22 -0.81 26.70
N GLN A 113 -23.63 -0.10 27.68
CA GLN A 113 -22.70 0.95 27.35
C GLN A 113 -21.47 0.33 26.75
N VAL A 114 -21.32 0.47 25.43
CA VAL A 114 -20.11 0.03 24.73
C VAL A 114 -19.03 1.06 25.02
N VAL A 115 -17.99 0.65 25.75
CA VAL A 115 -16.84 1.51 26.06
C VAL A 115 -15.81 1.36 24.95
N VAL A 116 -15.61 2.43 24.18
CA VAL A 116 -14.53 2.52 23.19
C VAL A 116 -13.18 2.68 23.90
N LYS A 117 -12.20 1.84 23.60
CA LYS A 117 -10.84 1.91 24.15
C LYS A 117 -9.79 2.38 23.13
N GLY A 118 -10.13 2.43 21.86
CA GLY A 118 -9.24 2.86 20.80
C GLY A 118 -9.86 2.68 19.44
N GLN A 119 -9.03 2.84 18.41
CA GLN A 119 -9.40 2.60 17.01
C GLN A 119 -8.39 1.64 16.39
N GLN A 120 -8.87 0.80 15.49
CA GLN A 120 -8.04 -0.01 14.61
C GLN A 120 -8.40 0.26 13.15
N VAL A 121 -7.52 -0.08 12.24
CA VAL A 121 -7.71 0.05 10.79
C VAL A 121 -7.87 -1.32 10.15
N ALA A 122 -8.71 -1.43 9.14
CA ALA A 122 -8.82 -2.63 8.32
C ALA A 122 -7.56 -2.79 7.46
N LEU A 123 -6.97 -4.00 7.48
CA LEU A 123 -5.72 -4.30 6.76
C LEU A 123 -5.93 -4.56 5.28
N ASP A 124 -7.14 -5.02 4.90
CA ASP A 124 -7.51 -5.38 3.54
C ASP A 124 -8.85 -4.76 3.15
N ASP A 125 -9.15 -4.78 1.87
CA ASP A 125 -10.48 -4.44 1.37
C ASP A 125 -11.48 -5.54 1.68
N GLY A 126 -12.70 -5.14 2.07
CA GLY A 126 -13.79 -6.06 2.31
C GLY A 126 -13.75 -6.79 3.65
N VAL A 127 -12.96 -6.30 4.64
CA VAL A 127 -12.96 -6.86 6.00
C VAL A 127 -14.38 -6.89 6.54
N ALA A 128 -14.88 -8.09 6.85
CA ALA A 128 -16.25 -8.30 7.27
C ALA A 128 -16.44 -7.99 8.76
N VAL A 129 -17.42 -7.15 9.07
CA VAL A 129 -17.92 -6.91 10.42
C VAL A 129 -19.11 -7.83 10.66
N HIS A 130 -18.97 -8.77 11.58
CA HIS A 130 -19.95 -9.80 11.90
C HIS A 130 -20.81 -9.43 13.11
N ALA A 131 -22.03 -9.97 13.17
CA ALA A 131 -22.91 -9.80 14.32
C ALA A 131 -22.33 -10.44 15.59
N ASP A 132 -21.70 -11.61 15.45
CA ASP A 132 -21.04 -12.38 16.51
C ASP A 132 -19.61 -12.78 16.10
N ALA A 133 -18.80 -13.23 17.06
CA ALA A 133 -17.44 -13.74 16.85
C ALA A 133 -17.47 -15.16 16.25
N ASP A 134 -18.07 -15.28 15.08
CA ASP A 134 -18.23 -16.51 14.30
C ASP A 134 -18.30 -16.16 12.81
N SER A 135 -17.58 -16.91 12.00
CA SER A 135 -17.54 -16.73 10.53
C SER A 135 -18.88 -17.08 9.85
N ALA A 136 -19.73 -17.88 10.46
CA ALA A 136 -21.07 -18.18 9.99
C ALA A 136 -22.10 -17.10 10.38
N SER A 137 -21.73 -16.20 11.29
CA SER A 137 -22.60 -15.09 11.72
C SER A 137 -22.83 -14.08 10.58
N PRO A 138 -24.01 -13.42 10.54
CA PRO A 138 -24.31 -12.43 9.51
C PRO A 138 -23.27 -11.32 9.43
N VAL A 139 -22.86 -10.99 8.19
CA VAL A 139 -22.01 -9.84 7.89
C VAL A 139 -22.89 -8.59 7.83
N LEU A 140 -22.58 -7.61 8.68
CA LEU A 140 -23.35 -6.37 8.82
C LEU A 140 -22.76 -5.23 7.98
N LYS A 141 -21.44 -5.21 7.81
CA LYS A 141 -20.68 -4.20 7.07
C LYS A 141 -19.40 -4.82 6.53
N ARG A 142 -18.88 -4.23 5.45
CA ARG A 142 -17.52 -4.47 4.98
C ARG A 142 -16.73 -3.18 5.08
N LEU A 143 -15.50 -3.28 5.59
CA LEU A 143 -14.57 -2.16 5.71
C LEU A 143 -13.64 -2.17 4.51
N GLU A 144 -13.27 -0.99 4.06
CA GLU A 144 -12.21 -0.80 3.07
C GLU A 144 -10.85 -0.75 3.79
N ARG A 145 -9.78 -1.07 3.08
CA ARG A 145 -8.42 -0.98 3.63
C ARG A 145 -8.14 0.42 4.17
N GLY A 146 -7.57 0.49 5.37
CA GLY A 146 -7.30 1.76 6.05
C GLY A 146 -8.52 2.40 6.71
N GLN A 147 -9.73 1.86 6.52
CA GLN A 147 -10.91 2.34 7.21
C GLN A 147 -10.79 2.08 8.71
N LYS A 148 -10.96 3.14 9.50
CA LYS A 148 -10.94 3.07 10.96
C LYS A 148 -12.24 2.53 11.50
N ILE A 149 -12.14 1.77 12.58
CA ILE A 149 -13.26 1.28 13.36
C ILE A 149 -12.90 1.32 14.84
N ASP A 150 -13.85 1.76 15.66
CA ASP A 150 -13.70 1.80 17.11
C ASP A 150 -13.65 0.39 17.69
N VAL A 151 -12.74 0.16 18.64
CA VAL A 151 -12.57 -1.10 19.34
C VAL A 151 -12.83 -0.96 20.83
N THR A 152 -13.40 -2.03 21.45
CA THR A 152 -13.64 -2.06 22.90
C THR A 152 -12.45 -2.62 23.69
N GLY A 153 -11.43 -3.18 22.97
CA GLY A 153 -10.30 -3.87 23.56
C GLY A 153 -10.63 -5.29 24.04
N ARG A 154 -11.83 -5.82 23.74
CA ARG A 154 -12.20 -7.22 24.01
C ARG A 154 -11.86 -8.09 22.81
N THR A 155 -11.31 -9.26 23.09
CA THR A 155 -11.03 -10.28 22.07
C THR A 155 -11.61 -11.63 22.51
N ARG A 156 -12.00 -12.46 21.53
CA ARG A 156 -12.50 -13.81 21.76
C ARG A 156 -12.16 -14.71 20.58
N ASP A 157 -11.42 -15.77 20.78
CA ASP A 157 -11.15 -16.83 19.80
C ASP A 157 -10.66 -16.33 18.43
N GLY A 158 -9.75 -15.33 18.44
CA GLY A 158 -9.21 -14.72 17.20
C GLY A 158 -10.11 -13.65 16.58
N TRP A 159 -11.11 -13.17 17.32
CA TRP A 159 -11.98 -12.05 16.96
C TRP A 159 -11.74 -10.84 17.86
N THR A 160 -11.80 -9.66 17.30
CA THR A 160 -11.75 -8.38 18.00
C THR A 160 -13.14 -7.75 18.03
N GLU A 161 -13.56 -7.33 19.21
CA GLU A 161 -14.83 -6.62 19.38
C GLU A 161 -14.68 -5.18 18.94
N VAL A 162 -15.52 -4.78 18.00
CA VAL A 162 -15.59 -3.43 17.40
C VAL A 162 -16.94 -2.81 17.69
N VAL A 163 -17.06 -1.50 17.46
CA VAL A 163 -18.31 -0.76 17.64
C VAL A 163 -18.86 -0.40 16.26
N LEU A 164 -20.08 -0.83 15.98
CA LEU A 164 -20.81 -0.46 14.77
C LEU A 164 -22.24 -0.04 15.16
N ALA A 165 -22.61 1.19 14.87
CA ALA A 165 -23.90 1.78 15.24
C ALA A 165 -24.20 1.61 16.75
N ASP A 166 -23.24 1.97 17.59
CA ASP A 166 -23.26 1.90 19.06
C ASP A 166 -23.49 0.50 19.64
N LEU A 167 -23.29 -0.52 18.85
CA LEU A 167 -23.44 -1.92 19.25
C LEU A 167 -22.12 -2.70 19.09
N PRO A 168 -21.83 -3.64 20.02
CA PRO A 168 -20.66 -4.51 19.90
C PRO A 168 -20.83 -5.44 18.70
N ARG A 169 -19.79 -5.56 17.90
CA ARG A 169 -19.69 -6.40 16.71
C ARG A 169 -18.30 -7.02 16.66
N TRP A 170 -18.05 -7.84 15.67
CA TRP A 170 -16.83 -8.64 15.66
C TRP A 170 -16.16 -8.61 14.27
N VAL A 171 -14.85 -8.49 14.29
CA VAL A 171 -14.00 -8.65 13.11
C VAL A 171 -12.90 -9.66 13.40
N PRO A 172 -12.41 -10.44 12.42
CA PRO A 172 -11.26 -11.31 12.64
C PRO A 172 -10.04 -10.46 13.07
N SER A 173 -9.43 -10.78 14.22
CA SER A 173 -8.31 -9.98 14.78
C SER A 173 -7.13 -9.84 13.82
N ARG A 174 -6.88 -10.84 12.98
CA ARG A 174 -5.82 -10.81 11.97
C ARG A 174 -6.06 -9.83 10.82
N GLN A 175 -7.25 -9.27 10.69
CA GLN A 175 -7.65 -8.36 9.61
C GLN A 175 -7.72 -6.90 10.06
N VAL A 176 -7.37 -6.61 11.30
CA VAL A 176 -7.30 -5.25 11.84
C VAL A 176 -6.01 -5.06 12.61
N ALA A 177 -5.50 -3.83 12.64
CA ALA A 177 -4.32 -3.44 13.41
C ALA A 177 -4.44 -1.98 13.85
N ASP A 178 -3.55 -1.54 14.73
CA ASP A 178 -3.56 -0.15 15.21
C ASP A 178 -3.16 0.81 14.08
N GLU A 179 -2.28 0.38 13.17
CA GLU A 179 -1.83 1.12 11.99
C GLU A 179 -1.69 0.19 10.78
N LEU A 180 -1.71 0.76 9.57
CA LEU A 180 -1.42 0.01 8.35
C LEU A 180 0.09 -0.31 8.28
N PRO A 181 0.47 -1.58 8.10
CA PRO A 181 1.86 -1.93 7.89
C PRO A 181 2.40 -1.27 6.62
N LEU A 182 3.58 -0.64 6.71
CA LEU A 182 4.21 0.04 5.59
C LEU A 182 4.63 -0.95 4.49
N GLY A 183 4.53 -0.51 3.25
CA GLY A 183 5.05 -1.22 2.09
C GLY A 183 4.35 -2.54 1.77
N THR A 184 3.13 -2.73 2.21
CA THR A 184 2.33 -3.93 1.92
C THR A 184 1.54 -3.83 0.62
N GLN A 185 1.24 -2.62 0.14
CA GLN A 185 0.51 -2.42 -1.11
C GLN A 185 1.43 -2.43 -2.32
N PRO A 186 1.10 -3.19 -3.38
CA PRO A 186 1.85 -3.16 -4.64
C PRO A 186 1.89 -1.76 -5.25
N CYS A 187 3.02 -1.40 -5.85
CA CYS A 187 3.18 -0.15 -6.57
C CYS A 187 3.40 -0.42 -8.06
N PRO A 188 2.58 0.13 -8.97
CA PRO A 188 2.70 -0.14 -10.41
C PRO A 188 3.76 0.72 -11.11
N LYS A 189 4.51 1.56 -10.38
CA LYS A 189 5.41 2.56 -10.99
C LYS A 189 6.76 2.00 -11.44
N MET A 190 7.16 0.83 -10.94
CA MET A 190 8.40 0.15 -11.32
C MET A 190 8.24 -1.37 -11.12
N SER A 191 9.01 -2.17 -11.86
CA SER A 191 9.11 -3.60 -11.63
C SER A 191 9.88 -3.91 -10.35
N GLU A 192 9.35 -4.78 -9.51
CA GLU A 192 10.00 -5.24 -8.28
C GLU A 192 10.98 -6.42 -8.53
N ALA A 193 11.05 -6.92 -9.77
CA ALA A 193 11.88 -8.08 -10.11
C ALA A 193 13.36 -7.80 -9.82
N GLY A 194 13.97 -8.68 -9.02
CA GLY A 194 15.38 -8.59 -8.61
C GLY A 194 15.63 -7.71 -7.39
N LEU A 195 14.65 -6.96 -6.90
CA LEU A 195 14.79 -6.23 -5.63
C LEU A 195 14.76 -7.20 -4.45
N GLN A 196 15.51 -6.86 -3.40
CA GLN A 196 15.45 -7.58 -2.12
C GLN A 196 14.16 -7.23 -1.36
N PRO A 197 13.69 -8.09 -0.43
CA PRO A 197 12.43 -7.88 0.30
C PRO A 197 12.31 -6.51 0.98
N ASP A 198 13.34 -6.04 1.68
CA ASP A 198 13.34 -4.73 2.33
C ASP A 198 13.23 -3.59 1.30
N THR A 199 13.92 -3.71 0.16
CA THR A 199 13.88 -2.72 -0.92
C THR A 199 12.49 -2.64 -1.57
N VAL A 200 11.83 -3.79 -1.76
CA VAL A 200 10.43 -3.84 -2.21
C VAL A 200 9.53 -3.11 -1.21
N LYS A 201 9.74 -3.34 0.08
CA LYS A 201 8.96 -2.72 1.15
C LYS A 201 9.15 -1.20 1.16
N VAL A 202 10.40 -0.72 1.04
CA VAL A 202 10.71 0.72 0.89
C VAL A 202 10.01 1.31 -0.33
N PHE A 203 10.13 0.66 -1.50
CA PHE A 203 9.51 1.11 -2.74
C PHE A 203 7.99 1.28 -2.60
N ARG A 204 7.32 0.28 -2.06
CA ARG A 204 5.88 0.29 -1.85
C ARG A 204 5.44 1.34 -0.84
N ALA A 205 6.17 1.48 0.29
CA ALA A 205 5.88 2.45 1.33
C ALA A 205 5.99 3.90 0.82
N VAL A 206 7.05 4.20 0.05
CA VAL A 206 7.22 5.53 -0.56
C VAL A 206 6.17 5.78 -1.64
N CYS A 207 5.84 4.78 -2.45
CA CYS A 207 4.80 4.88 -3.48
C CYS A 207 3.42 5.20 -2.89
N GLU A 208 3.06 4.57 -1.78
CA GLU A 208 1.81 4.78 -1.07
C GLU A 208 1.77 6.15 -0.39
N ARG A 209 2.84 6.52 0.31
CA ARG A 209 2.90 7.76 1.10
C ARG A 209 3.11 9.02 0.26
N PHE A 210 3.83 8.90 -0.86
CA PHE A 210 4.21 9.99 -1.75
C PHE A 210 3.79 9.70 -3.21
N PRO A 211 2.49 9.69 -3.52
CA PRO A 211 1.97 9.32 -4.83
C PRO A 211 2.44 10.25 -5.95
N GLN A 212 2.93 11.45 -5.64
CA GLN A 212 3.51 12.41 -6.59
C GLN A 212 4.87 11.99 -7.13
N VAL A 213 5.60 11.06 -6.49
CA VAL A 213 6.85 10.49 -7.03
C VAL A 213 6.51 9.68 -8.27
N GLY A 214 7.06 10.07 -9.43
CA GLY A 214 6.75 9.44 -10.72
C GLY A 214 7.75 8.38 -11.17
N GLU A 215 8.99 8.42 -10.67
CA GLU A 215 10.09 7.63 -11.21
C GLU A 215 10.97 7.06 -10.08
N TYR A 216 11.44 5.83 -10.30
CA TYR A 216 12.30 5.10 -9.38
C TYR A 216 13.40 4.37 -10.14
N GLY A 217 14.62 4.33 -9.57
CA GLY A 217 15.74 3.53 -10.06
C GLY A 217 15.97 2.32 -9.16
N GLY A 218 15.75 1.10 -9.68
CA GLY A 218 15.97 -0.15 -8.95
C GLY A 218 17.28 -0.84 -9.37
N ILE A 219 17.17 -1.96 -10.08
CA ILE A 219 18.31 -2.77 -10.50
C ILE A 219 19.19 -2.02 -11.50
N ALA A 220 20.49 -1.96 -11.20
CA ALA A 220 21.53 -1.43 -12.10
C ALA A 220 22.83 -2.22 -11.94
N GLY A 221 23.74 -2.09 -12.90
CA GLY A 221 24.95 -2.92 -12.96
C GLY A 221 26.07 -2.56 -11.97
N ARG A 222 25.79 -1.85 -10.87
CA ARG A 222 26.82 -1.36 -9.93
C ARG A 222 26.31 -1.27 -8.49
N GLY A 223 27.23 -1.43 -7.54
CA GLY A 223 26.97 -1.25 -6.12
C GLY A 223 25.79 -2.10 -5.64
N GLU A 224 25.07 -1.58 -4.68
CA GLU A 224 23.92 -2.24 -4.05
C GLU A 224 22.71 -2.37 -4.98
N HIS A 225 22.67 -1.59 -6.07
CA HIS A 225 21.69 -1.78 -7.14
C HIS A 225 21.85 -3.11 -7.86
N ALA A 226 23.11 -3.58 -8.03
CA ALA A 226 23.36 -4.88 -8.69
C ALA A 226 22.83 -6.07 -7.88
N THR A 227 22.69 -5.93 -6.57
CA THR A 227 22.17 -6.95 -5.65
C THR A 227 20.71 -6.74 -5.28
N GLY A 228 20.08 -5.68 -5.78
CA GLY A 228 18.69 -5.32 -5.47
C GLY A 228 18.48 -4.74 -4.08
N GLN A 229 19.54 -4.34 -3.39
CA GLN A 229 19.48 -3.75 -2.05
C GLN A 229 19.35 -2.21 -2.07
N ALA A 230 19.41 -1.58 -3.25
CA ALA A 230 19.29 -0.13 -3.37
C ALA A 230 18.11 0.30 -4.22
N LEU A 231 17.58 1.48 -3.89
CA LEU A 231 16.52 2.17 -4.60
C LEU A 231 16.86 3.66 -4.70
N ASP A 232 16.76 4.21 -5.90
CA ASP A 232 16.81 5.64 -6.15
C ASP A 232 15.37 6.17 -6.30
N ILE A 233 14.98 7.11 -5.46
CA ILE A 233 13.68 7.78 -5.50
C ILE A 233 13.89 9.13 -6.18
N MET A 234 13.44 9.25 -7.44
CA MET A 234 13.73 10.41 -8.29
C MET A 234 12.92 11.62 -7.86
N VAL A 235 13.55 12.54 -7.12
CA VAL A 235 12.94 13.74 -6.56
C VAL A 235 13.97 14.84 -6.37
N ARG A 236 13.52 16.09 -6.16
CA ARG A 236 14.35 17.24 -5.83
C ARG A 236 13.71 18.12 -4.75
N GLY A 237 14.52 18.87 -4.03
CA GLY A 237 14.08 19.88 -3.07
C GLY A 237 13.30 19.32 -1.89
N SER A 238 12.35 20.07 -1.34
CA SER A 238 11.65 19.77 -0.09
C SER A 238 10.95 18.41 -0.06
N LEU A 239 10.49 17.92 -1.21
CA LEU A 239 9.89 16.58 -1.28
C LEU A 239 10.92 15.50 -0.95
N GLY A 240 12.19 15.69 -1.39
CA GLY A 240 13.28 14.79 -1.02
C GLY A 240 13.60 14.84 0.47
N ASP A 241 13.53 16.03 1.09
CA ASP A 241 13.71 16.18 2.54
C ASP A 241 12.59 15.44 3.32
N GLU A 242 11.34 15.56 2.89
CA GLU A 242 10.19 14.86 3.48
C GLU A 242 10.33 13.33 3.36
N ILE A 243 10.74 12.85 2.19
CA ILE A 243 10.97 11.42 1.96
C ILE A 243 12.13 10.91 2.81
N ALA A 244 13.24 11.65 2.87
CA ALA A 244 14.38 11.27 3.68
C ALA A 244 14.04 11.20 5.18
N ALA A 245 13.24 12.16 5.68
CA ALA A 245 12.75 12.17 7.06
C ALA A 245 11.84 10.96 7.34
N PHE A 246 10.88 10.69 6.48
CA PHE A 246 10.00 9.52 6.57
C PHE A 246 10.81 8.20 6.62
N LEU A 247 11.79 8.06 5.75
CA LEU A 247 12.65 6.87 5.70
C LEU A 247 13.53 6.73 6.95
N GLN A 248 13.98 7.85 7.53
CA GLN A 248 14.72 7.83 8.81
C GLN A 248 13.84 7.39 9.97
N GLU A 249 12.61 7.88 10.04
CA GLU A 249 11.62 7.54 11.07
C GLU A 249 11.31 6.04 11.07
N HIS A 250 11.09 5.47 9.89
CA HIS A 250 10.67 4.08 9.71
C HIS A 250 11.83 3.11 9.38
N ARG A 251 13.08 3.50 9.67
CA ARG A 251 14.26 2.74 9.25
C ARG A 251 14.25 1.26 9.64
N SER A 252 13.82 0.96 10.86
CA SER A 252 13.82 -0.42 11.37
C SER A 252 12.70 -1.24 10.75
N GLU A 253 11.53 -0.64 10.62
CA GLU A 253 10.37 -1.25 9.99
C GLU A 253 10.62 -1.57 8.51
N LEU A 254 11.38 -0.72 7.82
CA LEU A 254 11.71 -0.82 6.40
C LEU A 254 13.06 -1.51 6.12
N GLY A 255 13.84 -1.88 7.15
CA GLY A 255 15.13 -2.55 6.99
C GLY A 255 16.20 -1.66 6.34
N ILE A 256 16.21 -0.34 6.60
CA ILE A 256 17.12 0.61 5.97
C ILE A 256 18.50 0.58 6.64
N GLU A 257 19.55 0.41 5.83
CA GLU A 257 20.95 0.48 6.26
C GLU A 257 21.44 1.93 6.24
N TYR A 258 21.29 2.64 5.12
CA TYR A 258 21.67 4.05 5.00
C TYR A 258 20.88 4.78 3.91
N LEU A 259 20.94 6.12 3.98
CA LEU A 259 20.39 7.03 2.99
C LEU A 259 21.48 7.98 2.47
N ILE A 260 21.38 8.38 1.19
CA ILE A 260 22.15 9.50 0.64
C ILE A 260 21.16 10.49 0.04
N TRP A 261 21.32 11.78 0.40
CA TRP A 261 20.50 12.87 -0.10
C TRP A 261 21.28 14.19 -0.04
N GLU A 262 21.21 14.99 -1.09
CA GLU A 262 21.87 16.29 -1.19
C GLU A 262 23.34 16.30 -0.71
N GLN A 263 24.15 15.42 -1.30
CA GLN A 263 25.58 15.28 -1.00
C GLN A 263 25.87 14.98 0.47
N ARG A 264 24.92 14.34 1.18
CA ARG A 264 25.05 13.92 2.59
C ARG A 264 24.67 12.46 2.72
N ILE A 265 25.35 11.73 3.59
CA ILE A 265 25.04 10.36 3.94
C ILE A 265 24.56 10.28 5.40
N TRP A 266 23.48 9.56 5.61
CA TRP A 266 23.01 9.16 6.93
C TRP A 266 23.10 7.65 7.07
N ARG A 267 23.95 7.19 7.97
CA ARG A 267 24.18 5.77 8.28
C ARG A 267 24.12 5.58 9.79
N PRO A 268 22.97 5.19 10.36
CA PRO A 268 22.76 5.16 11.82
C PRO A 268 23.71 4.23 12.56
N ALA A 269 24.20 3.17 11.93
CA ALA A 269 25.22 2.30 12.51
C ALA A 269 26.54 3.02 12.87
N THR A 270 26.82 4.17 12.24
CA THR A 270 28.06 4.92 12.47
C THR A 270 27.84 6.35 12.98
N SER A 271 26.69 6.95 12.72
CA SER A 271 26.35 8.31 13.17
C SER A 271 24.83 8.52 13.12
N ALA A 272 24.26 9.07 14.19
CA ALA A 272 22.85 9.48 14.22
C ALA A 272 22.56 10.68 13.31
N SER A 273 23.59 11.45 12.90
CA SER A 273 23.43 12.66 12.09
C SER A 273 23.92 12.46 10.68
N TRP A 274 23.35 13.23 9.75
CA TRP A 274 23.84 13.35 8.39
C TRP A 274 25.28 13.85 8.37
N ARG A 275 26.11 13.27 7.50
CA ARG A 275 27.50 13.67 7.28
C ARG A 275 27.69 14.10 5.84
N PRO A 276 28.43 15.20 5.58
CA PRO A 276 28.71 15.64 4.22
C PRO A 276 29.55 14.61 3.47
N MET A 277 29.34 14.54 2.15
CA MET A 277 30.14 13.74 1.22
C MET A 277 30.95 14.68 0.32
N SER A 278 32.06 14.16 -0.21
CA SER A 278 32.84 14.89 -1.21
C SER A 278 32.05 15.14 -2.47
N ASP A 279 32.28 16.28 -3.10
CA ASP A 279 31.72 16.59 -4.42
C ASP A 279 32.21 15.55 -5.46
N ARG A 280 31.28 14.99 -6.21
CA ARG A 280 31.50 13.98 -7.25
C ARG A 280 31.24 14.49 -8.66
N GLY A 281 30.96 15.80 -8.82
CA GLY A 281 30.97 16.54 -10.07
C GLY A 281 29.62 16.62 -10.83
N GLY A 282 28.51 16.18 -10.26
CA GLY A 282 27.21 16.32 -10.91
C GLY A 282 26.04 15.97 -10.01
N ASP A 283 24.83 16.40 -10.36
CA ASP A 283 23.62 16.25 -9.56
C ASP A 283 23.38 14.79 -9.16
N THR A 284 23.39 13.88 -10.14
CA THR A 284 23.17 12.46 -9.89
C THR A 284 24.29 11.84 -9.04
N ALA A 285 25.55 12.21 -9.30
CA ALA A 285 26.68 11.70 -8.51
C ALA A 285 26.67 12.23 -7.06
N ASN A 286 26.09 13.41 -6.85
CA ASN A 286 25.92 14.07 -5.56
C ASN A 286 24.55 13.81 -4.92
N HIS A 287 23.68 12.99 -5.56
CA HIS A 287 22.33 12.65 -5.06
C HIS A 287 21.47 13.91 -4.77
N VAL A 288 21.54 14.91 -5.68
CA VAL A 288 20.73 16.14 -5.61
C VAL A 288 19.39 15.97 -6.35
N ASP A 289 19.32 14.97 -7.22
CA ASP A 289 18.17 14.66 -8.06
C ASP A 289 17.41 13.40 -7.65
N HIS A 290 17.85 12.73 -6.58
CA HIS A 290 17.18 11.55 -6.02
C HIS A 290 17.60 11.28 -4.57
N VAL A 291 16.69 10.71 -3.79
CA VAL A 291 17.01 10.08 -2.49
C VAL A 291 17.45 8.65 -2.76
N HIS A 292 18.72 8.35 -2.47
CA HIS A 292 19.25 6.98 -2.54
C HIS A 292 19.03 6.26 -1.22
N VAL A 293 18.47 5.06 -1.28
CA VAL A 293 18.20 4.20 -0.12
C VAL A 293 18.94 2.89 -0.31
N THR A 294 19.69 2.47 0.72
CA THR A 294 20.24 1.12 0.79
C THR A 294 19.63 0.37 1.96
N THR A 295 19.24 -0.87 1.74
CA THR A 295 18.61 -1.75 2.73
C THR A 295 19.54 -2.90 3.10
N TYR A 296 19.26 -3.55 4.26
CA TYR A 296 19.92 -4.80 4.62
C TYR A 296 19.47 -6.01 3.78
N GLY A 297 18.39 -5.85 3.05
CA GLY A 297 17.84 -6.84 2.13
C GLY A 297 16.71 -7.69 2.71
N ASN A 298 16.82 -8.16 3.95
CA ASN A 298 15.78 -8.96 4.62
C ASN A 298 15.89 -8.83 6.14
N ALA A 299 15.84 -7.60 6.66
CA ALA A 299 15.94 -7.27 8.07
C ALA A 299 14.82 -6.35 8.58
N ALA A 300 13.84 -6.06 7.76
CA ALA A 300 12.68 -5.25 8.14
C ALA A 300 11.89 -5.91 9.27
N THR A 301 11.45 -5.11 10.24
CA THR A 301 10.77 -5.59 11.47
C THR A 301 9.26 -5.43 11.45
N GLY A 302 8.70 -4.77 10.42
CA GLY A 302 7.28 -4.50 10.29
C GLY A 302 6.59 -5.30 9.19
#